data_3f2f73e499898fe0f5ac97e4e779560f
#
_entry.id   3f2f73e499898fe0f5ac97e4e779560f
#
_cell.length_a   1.000
_cell.length_b   1.000
_cell.length_c   1.000
_cell.angle_alpha   90.00
_cell.angle_beta   90.00
_cell.angle_gamma   90.00
#
_symmetry.space_group_name_H-M   'P 1'
#
loop_
_entity.id
_entity.type
_entity.pdbx_description
1 polymer ?
#
loop_
_entity_poly.entity_id
_entity_poly.type
_entity_poly.pdbx_seq_one_letter_code
_entity_poly.pdbx_strand_id
1 'polypeptide(L)'
;MMGGPQVNANQIVTPEGVNYQDLHVMGLIDPLIHLPRILSIRKKLFNLFTSNDIDIFIGVDSPDFNMFFHKNLKCRHIKTIQVVSPSVWGWRENRIHNIKAYVDLTMCLFKFECNFYEQKNMQSFFLGHPFSTLKPRNTQEIISRHSLDYSNDFISILPGSR
;
A
#
# COMPACT_ATOMS: atom_id res chain seq x y z
N MET A 1 2.11 0.13 14.94
CA MET A 1 1.92 0.40 13.51
C MET A 1 3.27 0.37 12.82
N MET A 2 3.38 -0.17 11.62
CA MET A 2 4.61 -0.15 10.85
C MET A 2 4.42 0.77 9.66
N GLY A 3 5.29 1.75 9.49
CA GLY A 3 5.16 2.74 8.43
C GLY A 3 6.44 3.53 8.19
N GLY A 4 6.40 4.42 7.20
CA GLY A 4 7.51 5.26 6.81
C GLY A 4 7.81 6.41 7.81
N PRO A 5 8.77 7.30 7.46
CA PRO A 5 9.25 8.36 8.37
C PRO A 5 8.14 9.26 8.93
N GLN A 6 7.12 9.55 8.14
CA GLN A 6 5.99 10.39 8.58
C GLN A 6 5.09 9.70 9.61
N VAL A 7 4.99 8.37 9.56
CA VAL A 7 4.25 7.58 10.55
C VAL A 7 4.99 7.59 11.88
N ASN A 8 6.32 7.47 11.84
CA ASN A 8 7.16 7.49 13.04
C ASN A 8 7.15 8.87 13.73
N ALA A 9 7.01 9.95 12.96
CA ALA A 9 6.91 11.31 13.50
C ALA A 9 5.66 11.54 14.37
N ASN A 10 4.63 10.71 14.22
CA ASN A 10 3.37 10.81 14.97
C ASN A 10 3.33 9.93 16.24
N GLN A 11 4.48 9.56 16.79
CA GLN A 11 4.63 8.76 18.02
C GLN A 11 3.90 7.38 17.97
N ILE A 12 3.79 6.81 16.79
CA ILE A 12 3.16 5.51 16.62
C ILE A 12 4.18 4.42 16.91
N VAL A 13 3.85 3.54 17.85
CA VAL A 13 4.74 2.44 18.27
C VAL A 13 5.04 1.51 17.09
N THR A 14 6.31 1.48 16.69
CA THR A 14 6.85 0.49 15.75
C THR A 14 7.52 -0.63 16.53
N PRO A 15 7.33 -1.90 16.14
CA PRO A 15 8.00 -3.01 16.79
C PRO A 15 9.53 -2.88 16.67
N GLU A 16 10.25 -3.16 17.75
CA GLU A 16 11.71 -3.20 17.73
C GLU A 16 12.23 -4.20 16.69
N GLY A 17 13.26 -3.80 15.95
CA GLY A 17 13.92 -4.63 14.96
C GLY A 17 13.12 -4.88 13.68
N VAL A 18 12.07 -4.09 13.42
CA VAL A 18 11.35 -4.08 12.15
C VAL A 18 11.46 -2.69 11.51
N ASN A 19 12.15 -2.63 10.36
CA ASN A 19 12.28 -1.39 9.60
C ASN A 19 11.40 -1.48 8.33
N TYR A 20 10.61 -0.44 8.04
CA TYR A 20 9.79 -0.40 6.83
C TYR A 20 10.65 -0.45 5.55
N GLN A 21 11.89 0.05 5.59
CA GLN A 21 12.83 -0.01 4.48
C GLN A 21 13.12 -1.46 4.04
N ASP A 22 13.00 -2.41 4.95
CA ASP A 22 13.21 -3.84 4.66
C ASP A 22 12.12 -4.43 3.76
N LEU A 23 11.00 -3.71 3.60
CA LEU A 23 9.89 -4.08 2.72
C LEU A 23 9.94 -3.35 1.37
N HIS A 24 10.87 -2.41 1.19
CA HIS A 24 11.10 -1.71 -0.08
C HIS A 24 11.91 -2.60 -1.03
N VAL A 25 11.32 -3.71 -1.43
CA VAL A 25 11.92 -4.65 -2.36
C VAL A 25 11.33 -4.41 -3.73
N MET A 26 12.16 -3.95 -4.67
CA MET A 26 11.76 -3.65 -6.05
C MET A 26 12.36 -4.65 -7.03
N GLY A 27 11.58 -5.01 -8.07
CA GLY A 27 12.02 -5.90 -9.13
C GLY A 27 11.67 -7.38 -8.91
N LEU A 28 12.12 -8.25 -9.83
CA LEU A 28 11.83 -9.69 -9.79
C LEU A 28 12.88 -10.49 -9.00
N ILE A 29 14.11 -10.01 -8.96
CA ILE A 29 15.25 -10.71 -8.34
C ILE A 29 15.36 -10.35 -6.85
N ASP A 30 15.17 -9.09 -6.50
CA ASP A 30 15.25 -8.61 -5.12
C ASP A 30 14.32 -9.36 -4.15
N PRO A 31 13.04 -9.68 -4.50
CA PRO A 31 12.17 -10.45 -3.61
C PRO A 31 12.71 -11.83 -3.26
N LEU A 32 13.42 -12.48 -4.17
CA LEU A 32 13.97 -13.83 -3.93
C LEU A 32 15.16 -13.79 -2.97
N ILE A 33 16.03 -12.81 -3.11
CA ILE A 33 17.22 -12.63 -2.25
C ILE A 33 16.79 -12.27 -0.82
N HIS A 34 15.74 -11.44 -0.69
CA HIS A 34 15.27 -10.95 0.61
C HIS A 34 14.15 -11.79 1.23
N LEU A 35 13.75 -12.90 0.58
CA LEU A 35 12.66 -13.75 1.05
C LEU A 35 12.81 -14.23 2.50
N PRO A 36 13.97 -14.71 2.97
CA PRO A 36 14.13 -15.13 4.38
C PRO A 36 13.87 -13.98 5.36
N ARG A 37 14.32 -12.77 5.00
CA ARG A 37 14.11 -11.56 5.82
C ARG A 37 12.63 -11.16 5.85
N ILE A 38 11.96 -11.17 4.71
CA ILE A 38 10.52 -10.90 4.60
C ILE A 38 9.71 -11.90 5.44
N LEU A 39 10.05 -13.19 5.39
CA LEU A 39 9.39 -14.23 6.18
C LEU A 39 9.63 -14.04 7.67
N SER A 40 10.84 -13.66 8.08
CA SER A 40 11.16 -13.33 9.47
C SER A 40 10.34 -12.15 9.98
N ILE A 41 10.25 -11.08 9.19
CA ILE A 41 9.43 -9.90 9.51
C ILE A 41 7.95 -10.29 9.64
N ARG A 42 7.42 -11.09 8.70
CA ARG A 42 6.04 -11.60 8.78
C ARG A 42 5.78 -12.34 10.08
N LYS A 43 6.70 -13.23 10.47
CA LYS A 43 6.58 -14.00 11.72
C LYS A 43 6.59 -13.10 12.96
N LYS A 44 7.51 -12.13 13.01
CA LYS A 44 7.58 -11.17 14.12
C LYS A 44 6.30 -10.34 14.24
N LEU A 45 5.82 -9.78 13.12
CA LEU A 45 4.60 -8.99 13.11
C LEU A 45 3.36 -9.82 13.44
N PHE A 46 3.29 -11.06 12.93
CA PHE A 46 2.17 -11.93 13.24
C PHE A 46 2.12 -12.28 14.73
N ASN A 47 3.25 -12.59 15.34
CA ASN A 47 3.33 -12.83 16.78
C ASN A 47 2.89 -11.59 17.57
N LEU A 48 3.35 -10.39 17.16
CA LEU A 48 2.93 -9.14 17.79
C LEU A 48 1.42 -8.92 17.69
N PHE A 49 0.82 -9.15 16.53
CA PHE A 49 -0.63 -8.96 16.33
C PHE A 49 -1.45 -9.99 17.10
N THR A 50 -0.92 -11.18 17.32
CA THR A 50 -1.62 -12.25 18.05
C THR A 50 -1.37 -12.25 19.54
N SER A 51 -0.31 -11.58 20.03
CA SER A 51 -0.06 -11.37 21.46
C SER A 51 -0.76 -10.12 22.03
N ASN A 52 -1.33 -9.29 21.17
CA ASN A 52 -2.13 -8.13 21.56
C ASN A 52 -3.56 -8.31 21.04
N ASP A 53 -4.52 -7.87 21.82
CA ASP A 53 -5.93 -7.87 21.40
C ASP A 53 -6.15 -6.76 20.38
N ILE A 54 -6.08 -7.12 19.12
CA ILE A 54 -6.38 -6.19 18.01
C ILE A 54 -7.78 -6.45 17.48
N ASP A 55 -8.56 -5.39 17.30
CA ASP A 55 -9.92 -5.47 16.76
C ASP A 55 -9.91 -5.50 15.23
N ILE A 56 -8.92 -4.83 14.62
CA ILE A 56 -8.86 -4.63 13.18
C ILE A 56 -7.43 -4.63 12.67
N PHE A 57 -7.22 -5.25 11.53
CA PHE A 57 -5.97 -5.18 10.77
C PHE A 57 -6.17 -4.33 9.51
N ILE A 58 -5.33 -3.32 9.34
CA ILE A 58 -5.32 -2.47 8.15
C ILE A 58 -4.00 -2.65 7.42
N GLY A 59 -4.04 -3.33 6.26
CA GLY A 59 -2.91 -3.46 5.34
C GLY A 59 -2.92 -2.31 4.34
N VAL A 60 -1.81 -1.58 4.23
CA VAL A 60 -1.67 -0.47 3.27
C VAL A 60 -0.70 -0.86 2.18
N ASP A 61 -1.13 -0.75 0.91
CA ASP A 61 -0.34 -1.16 -0.26
C ASP A 61 0.19 -2.62 -0.14
N SER A 62 1.26 -2.98 -0.83
CA SER A 62 1.93 -4.29 -0.73
C SER A 62 1.00 -5.50 -0.55
N PRO A 63 0.05 -5.75 -1.46
CA PRO A 63 -1.01 -6.73 -1.26
C PRO A 63 -0.49 -8.17 -1.06
N ASP A 64 0.62 -8.54 -1.70
CA ASP A 64 1.24 -9.85 -1.54
C ASP A 64 1.82 -10.08 -0.13
N PHE A 65 2.32 -9.00 0.48
CA PHE A 65 2.79 -9.05 1.85
C PHE A 65 1.61 -9.11 2.84
N ASN A 66 0.61 -8.26 2.64
CA ASN A 66 -0.54 -8.14 3.53
C ASN A 66 -1.48 -9.35 3.47
N MET A 67 -1.57 -10.05 2.35
CA MET A 67 -2.46 -11.20 2.20
C MET A 67 -2.18 -12.32 3.22
N PHE A 68 -0.93 -12.48 3.62
CA PHE A 68 -0.59 -13.39 4.72
C PHE A 68 -1.31 -13.02 6.01
N PHE A 69 -1.33 -11.74 6.37
CA PHE A 69 -2.00 -11.27 7.58
C PHE A 69 -3.51 -11.32 7.44
N HIS A 70 -4.06 -10.86 6.29
CA HIS A 70 -5.49 -10.96 6.03
C HIS A 70 -6.01 -12.37 6.26
N LYS A 71 -5.36 -13.38 5.65
CA LYS A 71 -5.75 -14.78 5.80
C LYS A 71 -5.71 -15.25 7.26
N ASN A 72 -4.59 -15.05 7.93
CA ASN A 72 -4.38 -15.63 9.26
C ASN A 72 -5.15 -14.90 10.37
N LEU A 73 -5.35 -13.58 10.23
CA LEU A 73 -6.10 -12.81 11.21
C LEU A 73 -7.62 -12.95 11.00
N LYS A 74 -8.07 -13.08 9.76
CA LYS A 74 -9.48 -13.40 9.47
C LYS A 74 -9.93 -14.71 10.09
N CYS A 75 -9.08 -15.74 10.08
CA CYS A 75 -9.35 -17.02 10.76
C CYS A 75 -9.46 -16.87 12.30
N ARG A 76 -9.04 -15.73 12.83
CA ARG A 76 -9.16 -15.39 14.27
C ARG A 76 -10.30 -14.39 14.52
N HIS A 77 -11.21 -14.22 13.56
CA HIS A 77 -12.34 -13.28 13.61
C HIS A 77 -11.95 -11.80 13.69
N ILE A 78 -10.70 -11.45 13.41
CA ILE A 78 -10.24 -10.07 13.34
C ILE A 78 -10.68 -9.48 12.00
N LYS A 79 -11.26 -8.29 12.02
CA LYS A 79 -11.65 -7.57 10.82
C LYS A 79 -10.43 -7.14 10.02
N THR A 80 -10.52 -7.21 8.69
CA THR A 80 -9.38 -6.91 7.82
C THR A 80 -9.75 -5.91 6.73
N ILE A 81 -8.91 -4.88 6.58
CA ILE A 81 -9.07 -3.83 5.55
C ILE A 81 -7.80 -3.76 4.71
N GLN A 82 -7.95 -3.76 3.40
CA GLN A 82 -6.86 -3.46 2.47
C GLN A 82 -7.04 -2.04 1.94
N VAL A 83 -6.08 -1.16 2.21
CA VAL A 83 -5.98 0.18 1.63
C VAL A 83 -5.06 0.11 0.42
N VAL A 84 -5.45 0.70 -0.67
CA VAL A 84 -4.93 0.55 -2.02
C VAL A 84 -5.31 -0.82 -2.61
N SER A 85 -6.20 -0.79 -3.57
CA SER A 85 -6.64 -1.98 -4.30
C SER A 85 -5.48 -2.65 -5.04
N PRO A 86 -5.27 -3.98 -4.90
CA PRO A 86 -4.40 -4.69 -5.83
C PRO A 86 -4.96 -4.59 -7.25
N SER A 87 -4.09 -4.48 -8.25
CA SER A 87 -4.46 -4.33 -9.67
C SER A 87 -5.01 -5.64 -10.27
N VAL A 88 -5.97 -6.27 -9.60
CA VAL A 88 -6.60 -7.54 -10.04
C VAL A 88 -7.51 -7.37 -11.23
N TRP A 89 -7.95 -6.15 -11.51
CA TRP A 89 -8.78 -5.79 -12.66
C TRP A 89 -8.01 -5.78 -13.99
N GLY A 90 -6.68 -5.66 -13.97
CA GLY A 90 -5.84 -5.62 -15.17
C GLY A 90 -5.08 -6.92 -15.44
N TRP A 91 -4.72 -7.65 -14.39
CA TRP A 91 -3.96 -8.91 -14.48
C TRP A 91 -4.06 -9.68 -13.16
N ARG A 92 -3.80 -11.00 -13.20
CA ARG A 92 -3.90 -11.87 -12.02
C ARG A 92 -5.30 -11.88 -11.37
N GLU A 93 -6.35 -11.91 -12.18
CA GLU A 93 -7.73 -11.91 -11.71
C GLU A 93 -8.02 -13.04 -10.70
N ASN A 94 -7.30 -14.16 -10.78
CA ASN A 94 -7.43 -15.28 -9.82
C ASN A 94 -7.19 -14.86 -8.35
N ARG A 95 -6.49 -13.74 -8.10
CA ARG A 95 -6.30 -13.21 -6.73
C ARG A 95 -7.59 -12.72 -6.09
N ILE A 96 -8.61 -12.44 -6.89
CA ILE A 96 -9.90 -11.95 -6.39
C ILE A 96 -10.54 -12.92 -5.40
N HIS A 97 -10.35 -14.23 -5.60
CA HIS A 97 -10.86 -15.24 -4.69
C HIS A 97 -10.27 -15.13 -3.28
N ASN A 98 -8.96 -14.88 -3.18
CA ASN A 98 -8.31 -14.67 -1.89
C ASN A 98 -8.74 -13.36 -1.24
N ILE A 99 -8.88 -12.29 -2.01
CA ILE A 99 -9.35 -11.00 -1.50
C ILE A 99 -10.77 -11.17 -0.96
N LYS A 100 -11.66 -11.81 -1.73
CA LYS A 100 -13.05 -12.08 -1.33
C LYS A 100 -13.15 -12.92 -0.06
N ALA A 101 -12.24 -13.88 0.12
CA ALA A 101 -12.26 -14.77 1.27
C ALA A 101 -11.72 -14.12 2.55
N TYR A 102 -10.71 -13.24 2.43
CA TYR A 102 -9.92 -12.81 3.57
C TYR A 102 -9.92 -11.31 3.84
N VAL A 103 -10.46 -10.49 2.95
CA VAL A 103 -10.53 -9.02 3.13
C VAL A 103 -11.99 -8.61 3.30
N ASP A 104 -12.30 -7.96 4.42
CA ASP A 104 -13.67 -7.49 4.69
C ASP A 104 -14.00 -6.22 3.90
N LEU A 105 -13.03 -5.31 3.72
CA LEU A 105 -13.22 -4.06 3.00
C LEU A 105 -11.97 -3.71 2.20
N THR A 106 -12.13 -3.37 0.93
CA THR A 106 -11.07 -2.80 0.10
C THR A 106 -11.28 -1.31 -0.10
N MET A 107 -10.32 -0.49 0.29
CA MET A 107 -10.33 0.96 0.06
C MET A 107 -9.59 1.27 -1.25
N CYS A 108 -10.33 1.77 -2.23
CA CYS A 108 -9.90 1.98 -3.60
C CYS A 108 -9.44 3.43 -3.82
N LEU A 109 -8.38 3.63 -4.59
CA LEU A 109 -7.92 4.96 -5.00
C LEU A 109 -8.70 5.50 -6.21
N PHE A 110 -9.24 4.61 -7.04
CA PHE A 110 -9.97 4.97 -8.23
C PHE A 110 -11.39 4.40 -8.21
N LYS A 111 -12.34 5.19 -8.71
CA LYS A 111 -13.77 4.83 -8.68
C LYS A 111 -14.07 3.57 -9.49
N PHE A 112 -13.37 3.35 -10.61
CA PHE A 112 -13.57 2.15 -11.43
C PHE A 112 -13.23 0.84 -10.68
N GLU A 113 -12.31 0.90 -9.71
CA GLU A 113 -11.95 -0.26 -8.87
C GLU A 113 -13.14 -0.65 -7.99
N CYS A 114 -13.85 0.32 -7.41
CA CYS A 114 -15.06 0.04 -6.64
C CYS A 114 -16.12 -0.67 -7.50
N ASN A 115 -16.35 -0.18 -8.71
CA ASN A 115 -17.29 -0.81 -9.65
C ASN A 115 -16.91 -2.28 -9.93
N PHE A 116 -15.60 -2.56 -10.07
CA PHE A 116 -15.10 -3.92 -10.25
C PHE A 116 -15.40 -4.82 -9.04
N TYR A 117 -15.18 -4.33 -7.80
CA TYR A 117 -15.49 -5.09 -6.59
C TYR A 117 -17.00 -5.28 -6.38
N GLU A 118 -17.81 -4.29 -6.66
CA GLU A 118 -19.28 -4.37 -6.59
C GLU A 118 -19.82 -5.46 -7.51
N GLN A 119 -19.33 -5.55 -8.75
CA GLN A 119 -19.70 -6.61 -9.70
C GLN A 119 -19.37 -8.02 -9.20
N LYS A 120 -18.41 -8.15 -8.29
CA LYS A 120 -18.01 -9.42 -7.65
C LYS A 120 -18.69 -9.64 -6.30
N ASN A 121 -19.65 -8.80 -5.91
CA ASN A 121 -20.32 -8.81 -4.59
C ASN A 121 -19.32 -8.74 -3.44
N MET A 122 -18.41 -7.76 -3.50
CA MET A 122 -17.39 -7.49 -2.48
C MET A 122 -17.53 -6.07 -1.96
N GLN A 123 -17.23 -5.89 -0.67
CA GLN A 123 -17.27 -4.58 -0.03
C GLN A 123 -16.08 -3.72 -0.48
N SER A 124 -16.36 -2.54 -0.96
CA SER A 124 -15.34 -1.55 -1.33
C SER A 124 -15.75 -0.14 -0.92
N PHE A 125 -14.75 0.71 -0.75
CA PHE A 125 -14.94 2.12 -0.43
C PHE A 125 -14.01 2.98 -1.29
N PHE A 126 -14.56 4.01 -1.91
CA PHE A 126 -13.77 4.96 -2.68
C PHE A 126 -13.07 5.96 -1.75
N LEU A 127 -11.78 5.78 -1.56
CA LEU A 127 -10.94 6.67 -0.74
C LEU A 127 -10.53 7.94 -1.51
N GLY A 128 -10.35 7.84 -2.83
CA GLY A 128 -9.74 8.87 -3.67
C GLY A 128 -8.22 8.82 -3.66
N HIS A 129 -7.62 9.41 -4.70
CA HIS A 129 -6.17 9.44 -4.81
C HIS A 129 -5.60 10.63 -4.03
N PRO A 130 -4.57 10.47 -3.18
CA PRO A 130 -4.02 11.55 -2.36
C PRO A 130 -3.60 12.79 -3.16
N PHE A 131 -3.14 12.58 -4.40
CA PHE A 131 -2.71 13.68 -5.27
C PHE A 131 -3.86 14.47 -5.89
N SER A 132 -5.10 14.00 -5.83
CA SER A 132 -6.25 14.73 -6.37
C SER A 132 -6.54 16.04 -5.64
N THR A 133 -6.08 16.17 -4.40
CA THR A 133 -6.25 17.36 -3.56
C THR A 133 -5.06 18.31 -3.59
N LEU A 134 -3.97 17.93 -4.26
CA LEU A 134 -2.79 18.79 -4.38
C LEU A 134 -3.10 19.98 -5.29
N LYS A 135 -2.90 21.18 -4.78
CA LYS A 135 -2.95 22.38 -5.59
C LYS A 135 -1.71 22.45 -6.49
N PRO A 136 -1.87 22.81 -7.77
CA PRO A 136 -0.73 23.09 -8.64
C PRO A 136 0.16 24.16 -7.99
N ARG A 137 1.46 23.97 -8.04
CA ARG A 137 2.40 25.02 -7.60
C ARG A 137 2.36 26.17 -8.60
N ASN A 138 2.62 27.39 -8.12
CA ASN A 138 2.73 28.54 -9.00
C ASN A 138 3.91 28.32 -9.96
N THR A 139 3.66 28.53 -11.23
CA THR A 139 4.66 28.39 -12.31
C THR A 139 5.90 29.24 -12.05
N GLN A 140 5.74 30.49 -11.59
CA GLN A 140 6.86 31.37 -11.26
C GLN A 140 7.74 30.84 -10.12
N GLU A 141 7.13 30.19 -9.10
CA GLU A 141 7.86 29.56 -8.01
C GLU A 141 8.71 28.39 -8.49
N ILE A 142 8.19 27.59 -9.42
CA ILE A 142 8.92 26.46 -10.03
C ILE A 142 10.12 26.98 -10.84
N ILE A 143 9.90 28.03 -11.63
CA ILE A 143 10.95 28.63 -12.46
C ILE A 143 12.09 29.14 -11.62
N SER A 144 11.78 29.98 -10.61
CA SER A 144 12.78 30.55 -9.72
C SER A 144 13.54 29.48 -8.96
N ARG A 145 12.85 28.44 -8.51
CA ARG A 145 13.45 27.34 -7.74
C ARG A 145 14.41 26.48 -8.56
N HIS A 146 14.13 26.30 -9.84
CA HIS A 146 14.91 25.43 -10.73
C HIS A 146 15.72 26.20 -11.78
N SER A 147 15.79 27.53 -11.68
CA SER A 147 16.53 28.41 -12.60
C SER A 147 16.21 28.11 -14.07
N LEU A 148 14.92 27.91 -14.38
CA LEU A 148 14.49 27.58 -15.72
C LEU A 148 14.42 28.85 -16.59
N ASP A 149 14.90 28.76 -17.85
CA ASP A 149 14.77 29.82 -18.82
C ASP A 149 13.41 29.71 -19.55
N TYR A 150 12.57 30.75 -19.41
CA TYR A 150 11.22 30.76 -19.93
C TYR A 150 11.13 31.12 -21.43
N SER A 151 12.25 31.48 -22.05
CA SER A 151 12.30 31.80 -23.49
C SER A 151 12.18 30.58 -24.40
N ASN A 152 12.28 29.37 -23.84
CA ASN A 152 12.30 28.11 -24.58
C ASN A 152 11.12 27.21 -24.22
N ASP A 153 10.72 26.34 -25.14
CA ASP A 153 9.78 25.27 -24.91
C ASP A 153 10.39 24.19 -23.98
N PHE A 154 9.57 23.64 -23.09
CA PHE A 154 10.00 22.60 -22.16
C PHE A 154 9.45 21.23 -22.56
N ILE A 155 10.31 20.25 -22.54
CA ILE A 155 9.92 18.84 -22.62
C ILE A 155 10.20 18.20 -21.25
N SER A 156 9.15 17.72 -20.59
CA SER A 156 9.28 16.99 -19.32
C SER A 156 9.39 15.50 -19.58
N ILE A 157 10.49 14.89 -19.11
CA ILE A 157 10.71 13.43 -19.20
C ILE A 157 10.49 12.84 -17.82
N LEU A 158 9.51 11.96 -17.70
CA LEU A 158 9.12 11.27 -16.46
C LEU A 158 9.42 9.76 -16.59
N PRO A 159 10.68 9.34 -16.38
CA PRO A 159 11.11 7.97 -16.67
C PRO A 159 10.50 6.91 -15.73
N GLY A 160 9.77 7.33 -14.72
CA GLY A 160 9.27 6.46 -13.68
C GLY A 160 10.37 6.05 -12.68
N SER A 161 9.98 5.24 -11.71
CA SER A 161 10.86 4.81 -10.59
C SER A 161 11.41 3.38 -10.77
N ARG A 162 11.21 2.76 -11.92
CA ARG A 162 11.63 1.38 -12.22
C ARG A 162 12.51 1.34 -13.44
#